data_678f32f7501f93b05dbb617b49c6b795
#
_entry.id   678f32f7501f93b05dbb617b49c6b795
#
_cell.length_a   1.000
_cell.length_b   1.000
_cell.length_c   1.000
_cell.angle_alpha   90.00
_cell.angle_beta   90.00
_cell.angle_gamma   90.00
#
_symmetry.space_group_name_H-M   'P 1'
#
loop_
_entity.id
_entity.type
_entity.pdbx_description
1 polymer ?
#
loop_
_entity_poly.entity_id
_entity_poly.type
_entity_poly.pdbx_seq_one_letter_code
_entity_poly.pdbx_strand_id
1 'polypeptide(L)'
;MLVGIFFNGRAQGVNWRMIRYSDVLLMYAEAVVMGGKATANITPLEAINKVRDRVGVPHVTEANMRTIEDERILELTYEGFRFFDLLRWGKVVERFRELENTDPLFKRFSRAQYMGFKENKNEWVPLPIDEVEGNPYITKNNPGW
;
A
#
# COMPACT_ATOMS: atom_id res chain seq x y z
N MET A 1 -4.14 2.06 12.45
CA MET A 1 -5.06 3.04 13.03
C MET A 1 -4.74 4.37 12.40
N LEU A 2 -5.45 4.75 11.33
CA LEU A 2 -5.51 6.13 10.91
C LEU A 2 -6.24 6.85 12.04
N VAL A 3 -5.48 7.30 13.03
CA VAL A 3 -5.99 8.33 13.91
C VAL A 3 -6.23 9.50 12.98
N GLY A 4 -7.51 9.73 12.64
CA GLY A 4 -7.89 10.94 11.97
C GLY A 4 -7.31 12.07 12.80
N ILE A 5 -6.29 12.70 12.26
CA ILE A 5 -5.78 13.93 12.81
C ILE A 5 -6.90 14.94 12.57
N PHE A 6 -7.82 15.01 13.50
CA PHE A 6 -8.70 16.15 13.57
C PHE A 6 -7.80 17.34 13.89
N PHE A 7 -7.46 18.09 12.86
CA PHE A 7 -6.83 19.40 12.99
C PHE A 7 -7.80 20.33 13.69
N ASN A 8 -7.84 20.21 15.00
CA ASN A 8 -8.55 21.17 15.83
C ASN A 8 -7.54 22.22 16.31
N GLY A 9 -6.75 22.79 15.41
CA GLY A 9 -5.85 23.91 15.65
C GLY A 9 -4.77 23.72 16.73
N ARG A 10 -4.60 22.51 17.25
CA ARG A 10 -3.58 22.20 18.27
C ARG A 10 -2.50 21.33 17.65
N ALA A 11 -1.28 21.84 17.61
CA ALA A 11 -0.11 21.05 17.28
C ALA A 11 -0.03 19.85 18.24
N GLN A 12 -0.25 18.65 17.73
CA GLN A 12 -0.03 17.44 18.51
C GLN A 12 1.43 17.04 18.36
N GLY A 13 2.14 16.88 19.46
CA GLY A 13 3.54 16.45 19.50
C GLY A 13 3.77 14.98 19.17
N VAL A 14 2.89 14.38 18.33
CA VAL A 14 2.98 12.99 17.92
C VAL A 14 3.72 12.92 16.59
N ASN A 15 4.89 12.32 16.61
CA ASN A 15 5.65 12.08 15.38
C ASN A 15 4.95 11.06 14.48
N TRP A 16 4.78 11.41 13.22
CA TRP A 16 4.31 10.48 12.22
C TRP A 16 5.38 9.42 11.94
N ARG A 17 5.03 8.15 12.11
CA ARG A 17 5.94 7.03 11.80
C ARG A 17 5.81 6.69 10.31
N MET A 18 6.76 7.16 9.51
CA MET A 18 6.78 6.93 8.05
C MET A 18 7.19 5.50 7.71
N ILE A 19 8.13 4.93 8.44
CA ILE A 19 8.68 3.59 8.23
C ILE A 19 8.85 2.93 9.60
N ARG A 20 8.54 1.64 9.69
CA ARG A 20 8.81 0.84 10.89
C ARG A 20 9.56 -0.44 10.54
N TYR A 21 10.17 -1.05 11.54
CA TYR A 21 11.07 -2.19 11.33
C TYR A 21 10.41 -3.38 10.62
N SER A 22 9.13 -3.66 10.91
CA SER A 22 8.37 -4.70 10.21
C SER A 22 8.28 -4.45 8.71
N ASP A 23 8.06 -3.20 8.29
CA ASP A 23 8.01 -2.85 6.87
C ASP A 23 9.37 -3.07 6.22
N VAL A 24 10.48 -2.68 6.89
CA VAL A 24 11.85 -2.92 6.39
C VAL A 24 12.13 -4.43 6.21
N LEU A 25 11.70 -5.26 7.17
CA LEU A 25 11.87 -6.72 7.07
C LEU A 25 11.08 -7.30 5.89
N LEU A 26 9.85 -6.84 5.68
CA LEU A 26 9.00 -7.30 4.58
C LEU A 26 9.50 -6.77 3.22
N MET A 27 10.00 -5.53 3.14
CA MET A 27 10.66 -5.02 1.93
C MET A 27 11.92 -5.81 1.58
N TYR A 28 12.74 -6.15 2.59
CA TYR A 28 13.92 -7.00 2.38
C TYR A 28 13.52 -8.39 1.85
N ALA A 29 12.56 -9.04 2.50
CA ALA A 29 12.09 -10.36 2.08
C ALA A 29 11.57 -10.33 0.63
N GLU A 30 10.81 -9.32 0.27
CA GLU A 30 10.28 -9.12 -1.06
C GLU A 30 11.40 -8.91 -2.09
N ALA A 31 12.35 -8.02 -1.81
CA ALA A 31 13.45 -7.75 -2.73
C ALA A 31 14.25 -9.01 -3.05
N VAL A 32 14.51 -9.86 -2.04
CA VAL A 32 15.25 -11.11 -2.26
C VAL A 32 14.41 -12.15 -3.02
N VAL A 33 13.12 -12.28 -2.69
CA VAL A 33 12.20 -13.19 -3.39
C VAL A 33 12.03 -12.79 -4.87
N MET A 34 12.09 -11.50 -5.15
CA MET A 34 12.04 -10.98 -6.53
C MET A 34 13.38 -11.06 -7.29
N GLY A 35 14.37 -11.73 -6.74
CA GLY A 35 15.67 -11.97 -7.40
C GLY A 35 16.81 -11.06 -6.96
N GLY A 36 16.59 -10.22 -5.94
CA GLY A 36 17.65 -9.45 -5.32
C GLY A 36 18.64 -10.33 -4.56
N LYS A 37 19.87 -9.86 -4.40
CA LYS A 37 20.85 -10.55 -3.58
C LYS A 37 20.57 -10.30 -2.09
N ALA A 38 20.59 -11.37 -1.31
CA ALA A 38 20.56 -11.24 0.14
C ALA A 38 21.83 -10.53 0.63
N THR A 39 21.66 -9.41 1.32
CA THR A 39 22.76 -8.59 1.85
C THR A 39 22.80 -8.60 3.38
N ALA A 40 21.76 -9.08 4.02
CA ALA A 40 21.68 -9.25 5.46
C ALA A 40 21.97 -10.70 5.86
N ASN A 41 22.36 -10.88 7.13
CA ASN A 41 22.61 -12.21 7.71
C ASN A 41 21.31 -12.94 8.13
N ILE A 42 20.23 -12.70 7.39
CA ILE A 42 18.94 -13.36 7.58
C ILE A 42 18.35 -13.77 6.22
N THR A 43 17.62 -14.84 6.19
CA THR A 43 16.87 -15.27 5.01
C THR A 43 15.56 -14.50 4.89
N PRO A 44 14.92 -14.44 3.70
CA PRO A 44 13.57 -13.89 3.55
C PRO A 44 12.54 -14.53 4.48
N LEU A 45 12.63 -15.84 4.67
CA LEU A 45 11.75 -16.59 5.57
C LEU A 45 11.91 -16.16 7.04
N GLU A 46 13.16 -16.00 7.49
CA GLU A 46 13.44 -15.50 8.84
C GLU A 46 12.97 -14.06 9.02
N ALA A 47 13.09 -13.23 7.99
CA ALA A 47 12.60 -11.84 8.04
C ALA A 47 11.07 -11.78 8.21
N ILE A 48 10.32 -12.58 7.48
CA ILE A 48 8.87 -12.71 7.63
C ILE A 48 8.53 -13.25 9.03
N ASN A 49 9.18 -14.32 9.46
CA ASN A 49 8.89 -14.94 10.75
C ASN A 49 9.25 -14.06 11.95
N LYS A 50 10.23 -13.17 11.83
CA LYS A 50 10.47 -12.12 12.85
C LYS A 50 9.29 -11.15 13.03
N VAL A 51 8.58 -10.83 11.96
CA VAL A 51 7.35 -10.02 12.05
C VAL A 51 6.28 -10.79 12.81
N ARG A 52 6.13 -12.08 12.51
CA ARG A 52 5.15 -12.98 13.14
C ARG A 52 5.45 -13.25 14.62
N ASP A 53 6.72 -13.42 14.97
CA ASP A 53 7.18 -13.60 16.37
C ASP A 53 6.74 -12.44 17.26
N ARG A 54 6.79 -11.22 16.76
CA ARG A 54 6.39 -10.02 17.52
C ARG A 54 4.96 -10.08 18.04
N VAL A 55 4.07 -10.76 17.32
CA VAL A 55 2.65 -10.86 17.66
C VAL A 55 2.24 -12.27 18.10
N GLY A 56 3.20 -13.21 18.16
CA GLY A 56 2.98 -14.55 18.68
C GLY A 56 2.12 -15.45 17.77
N VAL A 57 2.14 -15.23 16.45
CA VAL A 57 1.43 -16.08 15.49
C VAL A 57 2.35 -17.16 14.90
N PRO A 58 1.80 -18.31 14.46
CA PRO A 58 2.59 -19.40 13.89
C PRO A 58 3.45 -18.97 12.71
N HIS A 59 4.66 -19.53 12.60
CA HIS A 59 5.56 -19.28 11.49
C HIS A 59 4.98 -19.76 10.16
N VAL A 60 5.33 -19.07 9.09
CA VAL A 60 5.17 -19.56 7.72
C VAL A 60 6.36 -20.44 7.36
N THR A 61 6.14 -21.37 6.42
CA THR A 61 7.15 -22.36 5.99
C THR A 61 7.85 -21.96 4.71
N GLU A 62 7.29 -20.98 3.97
CA GLU A 62 7.81 -20.54 2.69
C GLU A 62 7.85 -19.02 2.58
N ALA A 63 8.92 -18.51 1.98
CA ALA A 63 9.03 -17.12 1.58
C ALA A 63 8.78 -17.01 0.07
N ASN A 64 7.59 -16.62 -0.32
CA ASN A 64 7.21 -16.34 -1.69
C ASN A 64 6.35 -15.07 -1.76
N MET A 65 6.06 -14.55 -2.95
CA MET A 65 5.31 -13.31 -3.11
C MET A 65 3.94 -13.36 -2.46
N ARG A 66 3.24 -14.51 -2.53
CA ARG A 66 1.93 -14.65 -1.89
C ARG A 66 2.02 -14.48 -0.37
N THR A 67 2.99 -15.17 0.26
CA THR A 67 3.22 -15.05 1.70
C THR A 67 3.54 -13.61 2.11
N ILE A 68 4.34 -12.91 1.31
CA ILE A 68 4.71 -11.51 1.55
C ILE A 68 3.49 -10.60 1.39
N GLU A 69 2.68 -10.79 0.37
CA GLU A 69 1.45 -10.03 0.15
C GLU A 69 0.48 -10.17 1.31
N ASP A 70 0.28 -11.40 1.78
CA ASP A 70 -0.60 -11.70 2.90
C ASP A 70 -0.07 -11.09 4.20
N GLU A 71 1.23 -11.20 4.47
CA GLU A 71 1.85 -10.61 5.66
C GLU A 71 1.82 -9.08 5.64
N ARG A 72 2.08 -8.45 4.49
CA ARG A 72 1.99 -6.98 4.34
C ARG A 72 0.57 -6.47 4.57
N ILE A 73 -0.45 -7.19 4.10
CA ILE A 73 -1.85 -6.83 4.39
C ILE A 73 -2.10 -6.87 5.90
N LEU A 74 -1.75 -7.97 6.56
CA LEU A 74 -2.04 -8.17 7.98
C LEU A 74 -1.28 -7.19 8.87
N GLU A 75 0.02 -7.02 8.60
CA GLU A 75 0.91 -6.23 9.44
C GLU A 75 0.77 -4.72 9.22
N LEU A 76 0.51 -4.28 7.97
CA LEU A 76 0.50 -2.86 7.58
C LEU A 76 -0.92 -2.31 7.33
N THR A 77 -1.94 -3.05 7.74
CA THR A 77 -3.34 -2.60 7.61
C THR A 77 -3.54 -1.24 8.27
N TYR A 78 -4.23 -0.34 7.58
CA TYR A 78 -4.48 1.06 7.97
C TYR A 78 -3.25 1.98 8.02
N GLU A 79 -2.09 1.55 7.51
CA GLU A 79 -0.89 2.39 7.44
C GLU A 79 -0.70 3.07 6.06
N GLY A 80 -1.64 2.86 5.13
CA GLY A 80 -1.65 3.52 3.83
C GLY A 80 -0.81 2.84 2.73
N PHE A 81 -0.16 1.72 3.02
CA PHE A 81 0.74 1.05 2.07
C PHE A 81 0.02 0.26 0.98
N ARG A 82 -1.17 -0.29 1.25
CA ARG A 82 -1.81 -1.28 0.40
C ARG A 82 -2.02 -0.85 -1.05
N PHE A 83 -2.45 0.38 -1.28
CA PHE A 83 -2.67 0.90 -2.63
C PHE A 83 -1.36 0.95 -3.43
N PHE A 84 -0.30 1.43 -2.82
CA PHE A 84 1.02 1.51 -3.45
C PHE A 84 1.64 0.13 -3.69
N ASP A 85 1.43 -0.83 -2.77
CA ASP A 85 1.83 -2.21 -2.96
C ASP A 85 1.14 -2.82 -4.20
N LEU A 86 -0.17 -2.66 -4.31
CA LEU A 86 -0.94 -3.15 -5.46
C LEU A 86 -0.51 -2.50 -6.78
N LEU A 87 -0.20 -1.19 -6.77
CA LEU A 87 0.30 -0.49 -7.95
C LEU A 87 1.64 -1.08 -8.42
N ARG A 88 2.63 -1.17 -7.53
CA ARG A 88 3.96 -1.66 -7.90
C ARG A 88 4.01 -3.16 -8.24
N TRP A 89 3.04 -3.94 -7.77
CA TRP A 89 2.85 -5.34 -8.14
C TRP A 89 2.01 -5.52 -9.41
N GLY A 90 1.46 -4.45 -9.98
CA GLY A 90 0.57 -4.51 -11.15
C GLY A 90 -0.78 -5.15 -10.88
N LYS A 91 -1.23 -5.20 -9.63
CA LYS A 91 -2.44 -5.92 -9.19
C LYS A 91 -3.62 -5.00 -8.84
N VAL A 92 -3.46 -3.70 -8.96
CA VAL A 92 -4.48 -2.74 -8.51
C VAL A 92 -5.81 -2.91 -9.24
N VAL A 93 -5.77 -3.03 -10.56
CA VAL A 93 -6.98 -3.18 -11.40
C VAL A 93 -7.74 -4.45 -11.05
N GLU A 94 -7.02 -5.58 -10.97
CA GLU A 94 -7.59 -6.88 -10.60
C GLU A 94 -8.28 -6.83 -9.24
N ARG A 95 -7.61 -6.28 -8.23
CA ARG A 95 -8.14 -6.21 -6.86
C ARG A 95 -9.36 -5.30 -6.75
N PHE A 96 -9.41 -4.19 -7.47
CA PHE A 96 -10.59 -3.35 -7.49
C PHE A 96 -11.77 -4.03 -8.19
N ARG A 97 -11.53 -4.77 -9.28
CA ARG A 97 -12.58 -5.58 -9.94
C ARG A 97 -13.11 -6.70 -9.03
N GLU A 98 -12.22 -7.35 -8.26
CA GLU A 98 -12.65 -8.34 -7.26
C GLU A 98 -13.54 -7.71 -6.19
N LEU A 99 -13.18 -6.54 -5.64
CA LEU A 99 -13.99 -5.82 -4.67
C LEU A 99 -15.39 -5.47 -5.21
N GLU A 100 -15.48 -5.02 -6.45
CA GLU A 100 -16.75 -4.72 -7.11
C GLU A 100 -17.69 -5.95 -7.15
N ASN A 101 -17.12 -7.15 -7.27
CA ASN A 101 -17.88 -8.39 -7.39
C ASN A 101 -18.13 -9.08 -6.05
N THR A 102 -17.23 -8.98 -5.09
CA THR A 102 -17.22 -9.79 -3.87
C THR A 102 -17.64 -9.04 -2.61
N ASP A 103 -17.38 -7.73 -2.53
CA ASP A 103 -17.67 -6.96 -1.33
C ASP A 103 -19.13 -6.45 -1.31
N PRO A 104 -19.97 -6.94 -0.38
CA PRO A 104 -21.36 -6.49 -0.25
C PRO A 104 -21.47 -5.00 0.09
N LEU A 105 -20.49 -4.45 0.84
CA LEU A 105 -20.48 -3.03 1.20
C LEU A 105 -20.14 -2.17 -0.01
N PHE A 106 -19.18 -2.61 -0.82
CA PHE A 106 -18.87 -1.95 -2.08
C PHE A 106 -20.11 -1.88 -2.98
N LYS A 107 -20.81 -3.00 -3.17
CA LYS A 107 -22.07 -3.05 -3.94
C LYS A 107 -23.17 -2.15 -3.37
N ARG A 108 -23.25 -2.05 -2.04
CA ARG A 108 -24.28 -1.24 -1.36
C ARG A 108 -24.01 0.26 -1.45
N PHE A 109 -22.75 0.67 -1.38
CA PHE A 109 -22.34 2.08 -1.35
C PHE A 109 -21.75 2.58 -2.66
N SER A 110 -21.39 1.69 -3.59
CA SER A 110 -20.93 2.11 -4.91
C SER A 110 -22.09 2.68 -5.72
N ARG A 111 -22.29 3.95 -5.58
CA ARG A 111 -22.80 4.68 -6.73
C ARG A 111 -21.67 4.61 -7.75
N ALA A 112 -21.83 3.79 -8.78
CA ALA A 112 -20.81 3.45 -9.78
C ALA A 112 -20.04 4.66 -10.36
N GLN A 113 -20.59 5.84 -10.25
CA GLN A 113 -19.99 7.08 -10.70
C GLN A 113 -18.93 7.67 -9.73
N TYR A 114 -18.88 7.23 -8.45
CA TYR A 114 -18.00 7.86 -7.44
C TYR A 114 -16.93 6.93 -6.89
N MET A 115 -17.08 5.61 -7.02
CA MET A 115 -16.20 4.64 -6.36
C MET A 115 -15.54 3.64 -7.32
N GLY A 116 -15.84 3.73 -8.62
CA GLY A 116 -15.22 2.83 -9.60
C GLY A 116 -13.77 3.19 -9.87
N PHE A 117 -12.89 2.21 -9.76
CA PHE A 117 -11.50 2.36 -10.21
C PHE A 117 -11.49 2.41 -11.75
N LYS A 118 -10.94 3.49 -12.31
CA LYS A 118 -10.78 3.65 -13.75
C LYS A 118 -9.33 3.39 -14.11
N GLU A 119 -9.09 2.29 -14.83
CA GLU A 119 -7.80 1.94 -15.40
C GLU A 119 -7.27 3.06 -16.30
N ASN A 120 -5.96 3.28 -16.28
CA ASN A 120 -5.26 4.37 -16.95
C ASN A 120 -5.63 5.80 -16.47
N LYS A 121 -6.26 5.88 -15.29
CA LYS A 121 -6.56 7.14 -14.61
C LYS A 121 -6.22 7.06 -13.12
N ASN A 122 -6.83 6.13 -12.41
CA ASN A 122 -6.77 6.10 -10.94
C ASN A 122 -5.48 5.47 -10.39
N GLU A 123 -4.59 4.98 -11.25
CA GLU A 123 -3.20 4.67 -10.91
C GLU A 123 -2.38 5.94 -10.63
N TRP A 124 -2.83 7.07 -11.12
CA TRP A 124 -2.18 8.36 -10.99
C TRP A 124 -3.04 9.28 -10.15
N VAL A 125 -2.41 10.06 -9.28
CA VAL A 125 -3.08 11.20 -8.64
C VAL A 125 -3.05 12.41 -9.57
N PRO A 126 -4.09 13.28 -9.56
CA PRO A 126 -4.03 14.52 -10.32
C PRO A 126 -2.92 15.44 -9.78
N LEU A 127 -2.29 16.17 -10.67
CA LEU A 127 -1.45 17.29 -10.26
C LEU A 127 -2.34 18.38 -9.65
N PRO A 128 -1.89 19.06 -8.59
CA PRO A 128 -2.62 20.18 -8.02
C PRO A 128 -2.92 21.24 -9.10
N ILE A 129 -4.12 21.82 -9.07
CA ILE A 129 -4.55 22.77 -10.09
C ILE A 129 -3.62 23.99 -10.14
N ASP A 130 -3.18 24.48 -8.98
CA ASP A 130 -2.29 25.63 -8.88
C ASP A 130 -0.93 25.37 -9.58
N GLU A 131 -0.44 24.11 -9.53
CA GLU A 131 0.77 23.71 -10.24
C GLU A 131 0.56 23.65 -11.77
N VAL A 132 -0.61 23.16 -12.20
CA VAL A 132 -0.93 23.06 -13.63
C VAL A 132 -1.13 24.45 -14.24
N GLU A 133 -1.76 25.37 -13.51
CA GLU A 133 -2.04 26.73 -13.99
C GLU A 133 -0.84 27.68 -13.80
N GLY A 134 -0.05 27.50 -12.75
CA GLY A 134 1.06 28.39 -12.39
C GLY A 134 2.41 28.04 -13.03
N ASN A 135 2.59 26.82 -13.49
CA ASN A 135 3.88 26.36 -14.03
C ASN A 135 3.83 26.21 -15.56
N PRO A 136 4.50 27.10 -16.32
CA PRO A 136 4.45 27.08 -17.78
C PRO A 136 5.07 25.82 -18.43
N TYR A 137 5.77 25.00 -17.66
CA TYR A 137 6.35 23.73 -18.13
C TYR A 137 5.38 22.55 -17.97
N ILE A 138 4.28 22.72 -17.23
CA ILE A 138 3.24 21.69 -17.06
C ILE A 138 2.11 21.99 -18.05
N THR A 139 2.10 21.32 -19.18
CA THR A 139 1.13 21.56 -20.26
C THR A 139 -0.16 20.76 -20.13
N LYS A 140 -0.19 19.76 -19.28
CA LYS A 140 -1.34 18.87 -19.03
C LYS A 140 -1.21 18.14 -17.72
N ASN A 141 -2.34 17.70 -17.17
CA ASN A 141 -2.42 16.86 -15.98
C ASN A 141 -2.04 15.40 -16.31
N ASN A 142 -1.99 14.56 -15.29
CA ASN A 142 -1.80 13.11 -15.45
C ASN A 142 -2.93 12.48 -16.30
N PRO A 143 -2.70 11.29 -16.88
CA PRO A 143 -3.68 10.64 -17.74
C PRO A 143 -5.07 10.54 -17.12
N GLY A 144 -6.09 10.95 -17.83
CA GLY A 144 -7.49 10.90 -17.40
C GLY A 144 -7.98 12.01 -16.45
N TRP A 145 -7.08 12.96 -16.10
CA TRP A 145 -7.40 14.10 -15.23
C TRP A 145 -7.40 15.41 -15.98
#